data_37a2449cb07f8bc9fe512e5f260f2778
#
_entry.id   37a2449cb07f8bc9fe512e5f260f2778
#
_cell.length_a   1.000
_cell.length_b   1.000
_cell.length_c   1.000
_cell.angle_alpha   90.00
_cell.angle_beta   90.00
_cell.angle_gamma   90.00
#
_symmetry.space_group_name_H-M   'P 1'
#
loop_
_entity.id
_entity.type
_entity.pdbx_description
1 polymer ?
#
loop_
_entity_poly.entity_id
_entity_poly.type
_entity_poly.pdbx_seq_one_letter_code
_entity_poly.pdbx_strand_id
1 'polypeptide(L)'
;MTAPRLIVPLLAAALGAFGGYALMHKVGPDVSRVSKDSAGVEVDRSSGPPPELNGSDPKSMLRPEQLSKALAIMGREGSGPGTKALSFRLAPGRINATIDADGKWVDLYLIPGGKVFARSVSPIAPSRLALEDALPLREISATGPSKMVRALRTRSGISPDDVNYLVADVDPVSHKPAWLLYLKSNANTYYRAAINGAHPSRCC
;
A
#
# COMPACT_ATOMS: atom_id res chain seq x y z
N MET A 1 -9.52 18.21 47.21
CA MET A 1 -10.61 17.73 46.33
C MET A 1 -10.06 17.72 44.90
N THR A 2 -9.57 16.59 44.44
CA THR A 2 -8.90 16.40 43.14
C THR A 2 -9.89 15.71 42.21
N ALA A 3 -10.28 16.39 41.13
CA ALA A 3 -11.17 15.85 40.11
C ALA A 3 -10.46 14.81 39.24
N PRO A 4 -11.09 13.69 38.89
CA PRO A 4 -10.51 12.69 38.02
C PRO A 4 -10.53 13.18 36.58
N ARG A 5 -9.36 13.13 35.93
CA ARG A 5 -9.22 13.32 34.49
C ARG A 5 -9.81 12.10 33.77
N LEU A 6 -10.91 12.32 33.07
CA LEU A 6 -11.46 11.34 32.11
C LEU A 6 -10.48 11.16 30.96
N ILE A 7 -9.90 9.98 30.89
CA ILE A 7 -9.19 9.50 29.72
C ILE A 7 -10.26 9.04 28.73
N VAL A 8 -10.46 9.81 27.67
CA VAL A 8 -11.27 9.40 26.51
C VAL A 8 -10.38 8.55 25.63
N PRO A 9 -10.66 7.26 25.41
CA PRO A 9 -9.85 6.45 24.53
C PRO A 9 -10.09 6.83 23.08
N LEU A 10 -9.00 7.02 22.36
CA LEU A 10 -8.91 7.16 20.89
C LEU A 10 -9.50 5.91 20.20
N LEU A 11 -10.74 5.99 19.78
CA LEU A 11 -11.43 4.94 19.01
C LEU A 11 -11.81 5.41 17.59
N ALA A 12 -11.12 6.44 17.07
CA ALA A 12 -11.45 7.04 15.78
C ALA A 12 -10.56 6.57 14.59
N ALA A 13 -9.47 5.85 14.84
CA ALA A 13 -8.54 5.46 13.77
C ALA A 13 -8.86 4.11 13.09
N ALA A 14 -9.84 3.35 13.59
CA ALA A 14 -10.10 1.99 13.11
C ALA A 14 -11.13 1.89 11.97
N LEU A 15 -11.91 2.93 11.68
CA LEU A 15 -13.01 2.84 10.72
C LEU A 15 -12.61 3.12 9.26
N GLY A 16 -11.53 3.85 9.02
CA GLY A 16 -11.05 4.13 7.65
C GLY A 16 -10.41 2.91 6.97
N ALA A 17 -9.72 2.06 7.74
CA ALA A 17 -9.06 0.87 7.20
C ALA A 17 -10.06 -0.26 6.85
N PHE A 18 -11.22 -0.31 7.50
CA PHE A 18 -12.23 -1.35 7.27
C PHE A 18 -13.05 -1.14 6.00
N GLY A 19 -13.29 0.10 5.58
CA GLY A 19 -14.04 0.39 4.35
C GLY A 19 -13.31 -0.11 3.09
N GLY A 20 -11.99 0.13 3.00
CA GLY A 20 -11.16 -0.37 1.91
C GLY A 20 -11.01 -1.89 1.93
N TYR A 21 -10.91 -2.49 3.11
CA TYR A 21 -10.78 -3.94 3.28
C TYR A 21 -12.05 -4.71 2.84
N ALA A 22 -13.23 -4.17 3.12
CA ALA A 22 -14.51 -4.77 2.71
C ALA A 22 -14.72 -4.74 1.20
N LEU A 23 -14.24 -3.71 0.50
CA LEU A 23 -14.28 -3.65 -0.97
C LEU A 23 -13.35 -4.68 -1.61
N MET A 24 -12.18 -4.94 -0.99
CA MET A 24 -11.19 -5.87 -1.53
C MET A 24 -11.51 -7.34 -1.29
N HIS A 25 -12.24 -7.68 -0.22
CA HIS A 25 -12.70 -9.05 -0.01
C HIS A 25 -13.89 -9.43 -0.90
N LYS A 26 -14.65 -8.45 -1.43
CA LYS A 26 -15.73 -8.71 -2.39
C LYS A 26 -15.24 -8.84 -3.84
N VAL A 27 -13.98 -8.49 -4.13
CA VAL A 27 -13.36 -8.75 -5.44
C VAL A 27 -12.70 -10.13 -5.40
N GLY A 28 -13.49 -11.17 -5.13
CA GLY A 28 -13.18 -12.55 -5.46
C GLY A 28 -13.22 -12.78 -6.97
N PRO A 29 -12.89 -13.97 -7.48
CA PRO A 29 -12.77 -14.26 -8.91
C PRO A 29 -14.02 -13.99 -9.77
N ASP A 30 -15.10 -13.52 -9.18
CA ASP A 30 -16.37 -13.22 -9.84
C ASP A 30 -16.57 -11.71 -10.08
N VAL A 31 -15.54 -11.05 -10.61
CA VAL A 31 -15.53 -9.60 -10.93
C VAL A 31 -16.47 -9.22 -12.09
N SER A 32 -17.11 -10.21 -12.73
CA SER A 32 -18.02 -9.97 -13.86
C SER A 32 -19.36 -9.27 -13.49
N ARG A 33 -19.61 -8.96 -12.21
CA ARG A 33 -20.87 -8.40 -11.72
C ARG A 33 -20.79 -7.18 -10.80
N VAL A 34 -19.70 -6.40 -10.85
CA VAL A 34 -19.72 -5.11 -10.15
C VAL A 34 -20.52 -4.12 -11.01
N SER A 35 -21.79 -3.98 -10.66
CA SER A 35 -22.70 -3.01 -11.22
C SER A 35 -22.19 -1.58 -11.03
N LYS A 36 -22.41 -0.72 -12.01
CA LYS A 36 -22.10 0.70 -12.02
C LYS A 36 -22.74 1.52 -10.87
N ASP A 37 -23.57 0.91 -10.06
CA ASP A 37 -24.46 1.61 -9.11
C ASP A 37 -23.91 1.73 -7.69
N SER A 38 -22.74 1.17 -7.40
CA SER A 38 -22.16 1.23 -6.06
C SER A 38 -20.91 2.11 -6.05
N ALA A 39 -21.11 3.38 -5.71
CA ALA A 39 -20.07 4.28 -5.18
C ALA A 39 -18.91 4.64 -6.12
N GLY A 40 -19.15 4.95 -7.40
CA GLY A 40 -18.14 5.63 -8.23
C GLY A 40 -16.83 4.85 -8.43
N VAL A 41 -16.88 3.52 -8.40
CA VAL A 41 -15.70 2.67 -8.68
C VAL A 41 -15.58 2.48 -10.18
N GLU A 42 -14.48 2.97 -10.74
CA GLU A 42 -14.10 2.74 -12.12
C GLU A 42 -13.18 1.51 -12.19
N VAL A 43 -13.58 0.48 -12.94
CA VAL A 43 -12.81 -0.75 -13.13
C VAL A 43 -12.47 -0.92 -14.60
N ASP A 44 -11.20 -1.04 -14.93
CA ASP A 44 -10.76 -1.40 -16.28
C ASP A 44 -10.95 -2.91 -16.53
N ARG A 45 -12.10 -3.27 -17.07
CA ARG A 45 -12.44 -4.64 -17.42
C ARG A 45 -11.68 -5.19 -18.61
N SER A 46 -11.02 -4.33 -19.39
CA SER A 46 -10.25 -4.75 -20.57
C SER A 46 -8.96 -5.49 -20.20
N SER A 47 -8.50 -5.32 -18.96
CA SER A 47 -7.22 -5.87 -18.49
C SER A 47 -7.31 -7.33 -17.97
N GLY A 48 -8.52 -7.92 -17.93
CA GLY A 48 -8.73 -9.22 -17.32
C GLY A 48 -8.54 -9.21 -15.79
N PRO A 49 -8.66 -10.35 -15.10
CA PRO A 49 -8.42 -10.44 -13.66
C PRO A 49 -6.94 -10.14 -13.36
N PRO A 50 -6.64 -9.53 -12.18
CA PRO A 50 -5.27 -9.28 -11.78
C PRO A 50 -4.45 -10.57 -11.76
N PRO A 51 -3.22 -10.56 -12.29
CA PRO A 51 -2.40 -11.76 -12.33
C PRO A 51 -1.95 -12.19 -10.94
N GLU A 52 -2.02 -13.48 -10.66
CA GLU A 52 -1.37 -14.07 -9.49
C GLU A 52 0.12 -14.26 -9.81
N LEU A 53 0.96 -13.40 -9.26
CA LEU A 53 2.40 -13.43 -9.45
C LEU A 53 3.12 -13.79 -8.15
N ASN A 54 4.25 -14.46 -8.28
CA ASN A 54 5.21 -14.65 -7.20
C ASN A 54 6.26 -13.51 -7.19
N GLY A 55 6.97 -13.38 -6.09
CA GLY A 55 7.98 -12.32 -5.93
C GLY A 55 9.15 -12.42 -6.91
N SER A 56 9.50 -13.62 -7.35
CA SER A 56 10.56 -13.89 -8.34
C SER A 56 10.13 -13.62 -9.80
N ASP A 57 8.83 -13.51 -10.07
CA ASP A 57 8.31 -13.30 -11.41
C ASP A 57 8.93 -12.04 -12.07
N PRO A 58 9.31 -12.08 -13.36
CA PRO A 58 9.82 -10.91 -14.07
C PRO A 58 8.84 -9.72 -14.12
N LYS A 59 7.53 -9.98 -14.02
CA LYS A 59 6.48 -8.95 -13.98
C LYS A 59 6.10 -8.54 -12.57
N SER A 60 6.71 -9.13 -11.53
CA SER A 60 6.38 -8.82 -10.14
C SER A 60 6.51 -7.33 -9.83
N MET A 61 5.54 -6.79 -9.10
CA MET A 61 5.56 -5.40 -8.63
C MET A 61 6.70 -5.13 -7.61
N LEU A 62 7.37 -6.17 -7.11
CA LEU A 62 8.59 -6.04 -6.29
C LEU A 62 9.81 -5.60 -7.12
N ARG A 63 9.72 -5.64 -8.45
CA ARG A 63 10.80 -5.18 -9.33
C ARG A 63 10.84 -3.65 -9.38
N PRO A 64 12.04 -3.05 -9.33
CA PRO A 64 12.19 -1.59 -9.34
C PRO A 64 11.51 -0.90 -10.52
N GLU A 65 11.60 -1.49 -11.71
CA GLU A 65 10.99 -0.93 -12.93
C GLU A 65 9.46 -0.95 -12.90
N GLN A 66 8.84 -1.97 -12.29
CA GLN A 66 7.39 -2.05 -12.14
C GLN A 66 6.90 -1.05 -11.10
N LEU A 67 7.58 -1.00 -9.95
CA LEU A 67 7.24 -0.05 -8.90
C LEU A 67 7.45 1.40 -9.35
N SER A 68 8.53 1.69 -10.08
CA SER A 68 8.78 3.04 -10.63
C SER A 68 7.66 3.49 -11.57
N LYS A 69 7.20 2.61 -12.46
CA LYS A 69 6.05 2.90 -13.35
C LYS A 69 4.78 3.18 -12.55
N ALA A 70 4.51 2.36 -11.53
CA ALA A 70 3.33 2.54 -10.68
C ALA A 70 3.36 3.86 -9.91
N LEU A 71 4.50 4.23 -9.30
CA LEU A 71 4.67 5.51 -8.61
C LEU A 71 4.45 6.70 -9.55
N ALA A 72 4.95 6.62 -10.80
CA ALA A 72 4.73 7.66 -11.79
C ALA A 72 3.24 7.81 -12.18
N ILE A 73 2.49 6.71 -12.23
CA ILE A 73 1.05 6.75 -12.49
C ILE A 73 0.32 7.34 -11.29
N MET A 74 0.62 6.88 -10.08
CA MET A 74 0.02 7.41 -8.86
C MET A 74 0.25 8.92 -8.73
N GLY A 75 1.43 9.42 -9.12
CA GLY A 75 1.69 10.85 -9.17
C GLY A 75 0.80 11.61 -10.17
N ARG A 76 0.44 10.98 -11.31
CA ARG A 76 -0.49 11.58 -12.29
C ARG A 76 -1.96 11.51 -11.86
N GLU A 77 -2.34 10.45 -11.17
CA GLU A 77 -3.70 10.28 -10.61
C GLU A 77 -3.95 11.16 -9.39
N GLY A 78 -2.89 11.58 -8.70
CA GLY A 78 -2.92 12.47 -7.55
C GLY A 78 -2.58 13.92 -7.92
N SER A 79 -2.03 14.65 -6.96
CA SER A 79 -1.67 16.07 -7.08
C SER A 79 -0.28 16.28 -7.69
N GLY A 80 0.18 15.43 -8.59
CA GLY A 80 1.50 15.51 -9.21
C GLY A 80 2.65 15.25 -8.22
N PRO A 81 3.72 16.07 -8.25
CA PRO A 81 4.89 15.88 -7.38
C PRO A 81 4.60 15.99 -5.87
N GLY A 82 3.48 16.62 -5.52
CA GLY A 82 3.03 16.77 -4.13
C GLY A 82 2.20 15.61 -3.60
N THR A 83 1.85 14.64 -4.44
CA THR A 83 0.99 13.52 -4.04
C THR A 83 1.54 12.78 -2.84
N LYS A 84 0.67 12.57 -1.85
CA LYS A 84 0.95 11.76 -0.66
C LYS A 84 0.10 10.50 -0.66
N ALA A 85 0.66 9.41 -0.15
CA ALA A 85 -0.06 8.17 0.12
C ALA A 85 -0.46 8.10 1.59
N LEU A 86 -1.73 7.85 1.84
CA LEU A 86 -2.28 7.57 3.17
C LEU A 86 -2.14 6.11 3.53
N SER A 87 -2.19 5.26 2.52
CA SER A 87 -1.87 3.85 2.61
C SER A 87 -1.14 3.41 1.35
N PHE A 88 -0.18 2.51 1.51
CA PHE A 88 0.56 1.96 0.39
C PHE A 88 0.92 0.50 0.67
N ARG A 89 0.28 -0.41 -0.03
CA ARG A 89 0.52 -1.85 0.08
C ARG A 89 0.96 -2.41 -1.27
N LEU A 90 2.13 -3.05 -1.27
CA LEU A 90 2.78 -3.64 -2.43
C LEU A 90 2.80 -5.16 -2.30
N ALA A 91 2.11 -5.87 -3.15
CA ALA A 91 2.18 -7.32 -3.30
C ALA A 91 2.84 -7.68 -4.65
N PRO A 92 3.30 -8.92 -4.87
CA PRO A 92 3.92 -9.31 -6.15
C PRO A 92 3.09 -9.00 -7.38
N GLY A 93 1.76 -9.20 -7.33
CA GLY A 93 0.86 -8.99 -8.46
C GLY A 93 0.15 -7.63 -8.49
N ARG A 94 0.31 -6.78 -7.47
CA ARG A 94 -0.49 -5.56 -7.35
C ARG A 94 0.05 -4.52 -6.39
N ILE A 95 -0.42 -3.29 -6.54
CA ILE A 95 -0.35 -2.24 -5.53
C ILE A 95 -1.76 -1.79 -5.19
N ASN A 96 -2.03 -1.65 -3.90
CA ASN A 96 -3.20 -0.97 -3.37
C ASN A 96 -2.72 0.28 -2.64
N ALA A 97 -3.22 1.43 -3.02
CA ALA A 97 -2.84 2.69 -2.39
C ALA A 97 -4.04 3.62 -2.29
N THR A 98 -4.10 4.36 -1.20
CA THR A 98 -4.99 5.50 -1.05
C THR A 98 -4.12 6.76 -1.12
N ILE A 99 -4.39 7.62 -2.09
CA ILE A 99 -3.61 8.84 -2.33
C ILE A 99 -4.46 10.10 -2.17
N ASP A 100 -3.81 11.21 -1.85
CA ASP A 100 -4.42 12.53 -1.94
C ASP A 100 -4.40 13.01 -3.40
N ALA A 101 -5.56 13.41 -3.90
CA ALA A 101 -5.74 13.96 -5.23
C ALA A 101 -6.62 15.22 -5.11
N ASP A 102 -5.98 16.38 -5.04
CA ASP A 102 -6.64 17.71 -4.96
C ASP A 102 -7.70 17.78 -3.85
N GLY A 103 -7.33 17.34 -2.64
CA GLY A 103 -8.19 17.37 -1.46
C GLY A 103 -9.23 16.25 -1.41
N LYS A 104 -9.11 15.23 -2.24
CA LYS A 104 -9.93 14.02 -2.21
C LYS A 104 -9.05 12.79 -1.99
N TRP A 105 -9.61 11.78 -1.36
CA TRP A 105 -8.99 10.46 -1.28
C TRP A 105 -9.29 9.67 -2.55
N VAL A 106 -8.26 9.10 -3.15
CA VAL A 106 -8.41 8.21 -4.30
C VAL A 106 -7.78 6.89 -3.97
N ASP A 107 -8.59 5.84 -3.97
CA ASP A 107 -8.14 4.46 -3.86
C ASP A 107 -7.76 3.95 -5.23
N LEU A 108 -6.54 3.48 -5.37
CA LEU A 108 -5.97 2.94 -6.59
C LEU A 108 -5.61 1.47 -6.42
N TYR A 109 -6.00 0.69 -7.39
CA TYR A 109 -5.55 -0.69 -7.56
C TYR A 109 -4.75 -0.77 -8.87
N LEU A 110 -3.44 -0.95 -8.76
CA LEU A 110 -2.53 -1.04 -9.90
C LEU A 110 -2.05 -2.47 -10.09
N ILE A 111 -1.93 -2.87 -11.35
CA ILE A 111 -1.37 -4.16 -11.78
C ILE A 111 -0.07 -3.95 -12.55
N PRO A 112 0.72 -5.01 -12.80
CA PRO A 112 1.98 -4.93 -13.52
C PRO A 112 1.86 -4.21 -14.87
N GLY A 113 2.92 -3.52 -15.25
CA GLY A 113 2.92 -2.65 -16.42
C GLY A 113 2.45 -1.22 -16.12
N GLY A 114 2.11 -0.93 -14.86
CA GLY A 114 1.64 0.38 -14.43
C GLY A 114 0.21 0.67 -14.91
N LYS A 115 -0.65 -0.33 -14.99
CA LYS A 115 -2.05 -0.15 -15.36
C LYS A 115 -2.89 0.07 -14.11
N VAL A 116 -3.81 1.03 -14.16
CA VAL A 116 -4.86 1.18 -13.14
C VAL A 116 -5.95 0.17 -13.45
N PHE A 117 -6.11 -0.81 -12.57
CA PHE A 117 -7.16 -1.82 -12.69
C PHE A 117 -8.49 -1.33 -12.09
N ALA A 118 -8.42 -0.66 -10.94
CA ALA A 118 -9.60 -0.04 -10.33
C ALA A 118 -9.22 1.29 -9.68
N ARG A 119 -10.17 2.23 -9.72
CA ARG A 119 -10.10 3.55 -9.13
C ARG A 119 -11.42 3.89 -8.46
N SER A 120 -11.35 4.42 -7.24
CA SER A 120 -12.53 5.00 -6.59
C SER A 120 -12.16 6.32 -5.91
N VAL A 121 -13.12 7.24 -5.86
CA VAL A 121 -12.95 8.53 -5.20
C VAL A 121 -13.85 8.55 -3.98
N SER A 122 -13.27 8.78 -2.81
CA SER A 122 -14.03 8.97 -1.58
C SER A 122 -14.80 10.30 -1.63
N PRO A 123 -16.07 10.33 -1.25
CA PRO A 123 -16.83 11.57 -1.12
C PRO A 123 -16.37 12.41 0.09
N ILE A 124 -15.58 11.84 0.99
CA ILE A 124 -15.12 12.48 2.23
C ILE A 124 -13.70 13.03 1.99
N ALA A 125 -13.54 14.33 2.20
CA ALA A 125 -12.21 14.95 2.14
C ALA A 125 -11.31 14.41 3.27
N PRO A 126 -10.00 14.24 3.02
CA PRO A 126 -9.06 13.83 4.05
C PRO A 126 -8.99 14.87 5.18
N SER A 127 -8.84 14.40 6.41
CA SER A 127 -8.57 15.29 7.54
C SER A 127 -7.16 15.87 7.43
N ARG A 128 -6.96 17.04 8.02
CA ARG A 128 -5.63 17.67 8.08
C ARG A 128 -4.60 16.76 8.73
N LEU A 129 -4.94 16.12 9.85
CA LEU A 129 -4.05 15.19 10.55
C LEU A 129 -3.65 14.00 9.68
N ALA A 130 -4.60 13.41 8.95
CA ALA A 130 -4.29 12.32 8.04
C ALA A 130 -3.33 12.74 6.91
N LEU A 131 -3.44 13.97 6.40
CA LEU A 131 -2.50 14.49 5.39
C LEU A 131 -1.12 14.81 5.96
N GLU A 132 -1.03 15.19 7.24
CA GLU A 132 0.25 15.40 7.92
C GLU A 132 1.02 14.08 8.09
N ASP A 133 0.33 12.98 8.40
CA ASP A 133 0.91 11.65 8.56
C ASP A 133 1.09 10.89 7.22
N ALA A 134 0.58 11.43 6.11
CA ALA A 134 0.67 10.77 4.82
C ALA A 134 2.08 10.81 4.23
N LEU A 135 2.52 9.66 3.70
CA LEU A 135 3.85 9.48 3.11
C LEU A 135 3.94 10.11 1.72
N PRO A 136 4.84 11.08 1.48
CA PRO A 136 5.04 11.61 0.12
C PRO A 136 5.51 10.52 -0.85
N LEU A 137 4.86 10.38 -2.01
CA LEU A 137 5.22 9.36 -3.01
C LEU A 137 6.69 9.46 -3.46
N ARG A 138 7.23 10.67 -3.51
CA ARG A 138 8.64 10.93 -3.87
C ARG A 138 9.66 10.33 -2.89
N GLU A 139 9.24 10.02 -1.65
CA GLU A 139 10.09 9.39 -0.65
C GLU A 139 10.08 7.88 -0.76
N ILE A 140 9.10 7.29 -1.47
CA ILE A 140 9.03 5.85 -1.70
C ILE A 140 10.10 5.44 -2.71
N SER A 141 11.12 4.74 -2.24
CA SER A 141 12.19 4.24 -3.10
C SER A 141 11.72 3.03 -3.91
N ALA A 142 11.71 3.15 -5.24
CA ALA A 142 11.36 2.03 -6.13
C ALA A 142 12.32 0.83 -6.00
N THR A 143 13.56 1.06 -5.57
CA THR A 143 14.55 -0.01 -5.34
C THR A 143 14.49 -0.59 -3.93
N GLY A 144 13.79 0.06 -3.00
CA GLY A 144 13.73 -0.33 -1.59
C GLY A 144 13.27 -1.77 -1.38
N PRO A 145 12.10 -2.19 -1.90
CA PRO A 145 11.59 -3.56 -1.75
C PRO A 145 12.57 -4.62 -2.24
N SER A 146 13.12 -4.46 -3.44
CA SER A 146 14.06 -5.44 -4.02
C SER A 146 15.37 -5.54 -3.22
N LYS A 147 15.89 -4.42 -2.71
CA LYS A 147 17.07 -4.40 -1.83
C LYS A 147 16.79 -5.09 -0.50
N MET A 148 15.65 -4.79 0.12
CA MET A 148 15.22 -5.43 1.37
C MET A 148 15.11 -6.95 1.21
N VAL A 149 14.38 -7.42 0.19
CA VAL A 149 14.21 -8.85 -0.09
C VAL A 149 15.55 -9.54 -0.35
N ARG A 150 16.45 -8.91 -1.14
CA ARG A 150 17.80 -9.43 -1.37
C ARG A 150 18.60 -9.59 -0.08
N ALA A 151 18.58 -8.58 0.78
CA ALA A 151 19.29 -8.62 2.06
C ALA A 151 18.73 -9.71 2.99
N LEU A 152 17.41 -9.89 3.03
CA LEU A 152 16.76 -10.95 3.82
C LEU A 152 17.05 -12.34 3.25
N ARG A 153 17.12 -12.49 1.93
CA ARG A 153 17.54 -13.74 1.30
C ARG A 153 18.93 -14.16 1.76
N THR A 154 19.89 -13.22 1.75
CA THR A 154 21.26 -13.50 2.17
C THR A 154 21.37 -13.82 3.66
N ARG A 155 20.59 -13.14 4.52
CA ARG A 155 20.72 -13.27 5.98
C ARG A 155 19.85 -14.35 6.59
N SER A 156 18.69 -14.61 6.01
CA SER A 156 17.62 -15.42 6.62
C SER A 156 17.03 -16.45 5.66
N GLY A 157 17.58 -16.60 4.45
CA GLY A 157 17.09 -17.55 3.45
C GLY A 157 15.71 -17.23 2.86
N ILE A 158 15.14 -16.07 3.14
CA ILE A 158 13.81 -15.69 2.68
C ILE A 158 13.82 -15.49 1.17
N SER A 159 13.03 -16.31 0.46
CA SER A 159 12.84 -16.17 -1.00
C SER A 159 11.93 -14.97 -1.33
N PRO A 160 12.11 -14.34 -2.49
CA PRO A 160 11.11 -13.40 -3.01
C PRO A 160 9.69 -14.00 -3.07
N ASP A 161 9.58 -15.31 -3.27
CA ASP A 161 8.31 -16.03 -3.38
C ASP A 161 7.62 -16.24 -2.04
N ASP A 162 8.35 -16.09 -0.93
CA ASP A 162 7.80 -16.11 0.43
C ASP A 162 7.10 -14.79 0.80
N VAL A 163 7.32 -13.73 0.02
CA VAL A 163 6.74 -12.42 0.28
C VAL A 163 5.25 -12.44 -0.02
N ASN A 164 4.45 -12.09 1.00
CA ASN A 164 3.03 -11.84 0.84
C ASN A 164 2.81 -10.41 0.33
N TYR A 165 3.26 -9.42 1.12
CA TYR A 165 3.20 -8.01 0.74
C TYR A 165 4.19 -7.18 1.57
N LEU A 166 4.42 -5.96 1.09
CA LEU A 166 5.07 -4.89 1.85
C LEU A 166 4.10 -3.74 2.06
N VAL A 167 4.31 -3.01 3.16
CA VAL A 167 3.64 -1.74 3.43
C VAL A 167 4.69 -0.66 3.51
N ALA A 168 4.50 0.46 2.80
CA ALA A 168 5.27 1.66 3.06
C ALA A 168 4.50 2.49 4.09
N ASP A 169 5.16 2.81 5.19
CA ASP A 169 4.55 3.51 6.32
C ASP A 169 5.58 4.40 7.02
N VAL A 170 5.12 5.27 7.90
CA VAL A 170 5.97 6.03 8.82
C VAL A 170 6.21 5.17 10.07
N ASP A 171 7.48 4.86 10.32
CA ASP A 171 7.88 4.11 11.51
C ASP A 171 7.50 4.88 12.79
N PRO A 172 6.68 4.31 13.69
CA PRO A 172 6.18 5.01 14.86
C PRO A 172 7.29 5.37 15.88
N VAL A 173 8.46 4.71 15.80
CA VAL A 173 9.56 4.96 16.73
C VAL A 173 10.51 6.03 16.18
N SER A 174 10.91 5.92 14.93
CA SER A 174 11.87 6.83 14.31
C SER A 174 11.23 8.00 13.57
N HIS A 175 9.90 7.97 13.37
CA HIS A 175 9.14 8.93 12.56
C HIS A 175 9.70 9.10 11.13
N LYS A 176 10.33 8.04 10.61
CA LYS A 176 10.89 8.02 9.25
C LYS A 176 10.16 7.02 8.38
N PRO A 177 10.08 7.28 7.06
CA PRO A 177 9.53 6.33 6.10
C PRO A 177 10.26 4.98 6.14
N ALA A 178 9.50 3.89 6.19
CA ALA A 178 10.01 2.53 6.29
C ALA A 178 9.20 1.55 5.44
N TRP A 179 9.82 0.43 5.08
CA TRP A 179 9.14 -0.74 4.53
C TRP A 179 8.91 -1.78 5.63
N LEU A 180 7.67 -2.28 5.70
CA LEU A 180 7.26 -3.41 6.52
C LEU A 180 6.94 -4.58 5.59
N LEU A 181 7.68 -5.68 5.69
CA LEU A 181 7.53 -6.87 4.83
C LEU A 181 6.87 -7.99 5.62
N TYR A 182 5.81 -8.54 5.07
CA TYR A 182 5.04 -9.66 5.61
C TYR A 182 5.22 -10.90 4.76
N LEU A 183 5.38 -12.07 5.41
CA LEU A 183 5.56 -13.35 4.74
C LEU A 183 4.23 -14.10 4.61
N LYS A 184 4.14 -14.97 3.59
CA LYS A 184 2.99 -15.86 3.37
C LYS A 184 2.82 -16.87 4.50
N SER A 185 3.94 -17.35 5.06
CA SER A 185 3.97 -18.41 6.08
C SER A 185 3.62 -17.94 7.50
N ASN A 186 3.76 -16.62 7.77
CA ASN A 186 3.54 -16.09 9.12
C ASN A 186 3.08 -14.62 9.05
N ALA A 187 1.79 -14.40 9.22
CA ALA A 187 1.20 -13.05 9.21
C ALA A 187 1.52 -12.22 10.45
N ASN A 188 1.96 -12.85 11.55
CA ASN A 188 2.23 -12.17 12.83
C ASN A 188 3.69 -11.70 12.95
N THR A 189 4.57 -12.16 12.05
CA THR A 189 5.96 -11.73 12.02
C THR A 189 6.20 -10.89 10.78
N TYR A 190 6.80 -9.74 10.96
CA TYR A 190 7.21 -8.88 9.85
C TYR A 190 8.67 -8.44 9.98
N TYR A 191 9.22 -8.02 8.88
CA TYR A 191 10.55 -7.42 8.81
C TYR A 191 10.41 -5.94 8.50
N ARG A 192 11.25 -5.12 9.12
CA ARG A 192 11.29 -3.68 8.89
C ARG A 192 12.62 -3.29 8.25
N ALA A 193 12.59 -2.36 7.30
CA ALA A 193 13.78 -1.73 6.73
C ALA A 193 13.51 -0.24 6.49
N ALA A 194 14.56 0.55 6.37
CA ALA A 194 14.42 1.92 5.89
C ALA A 194 13.76 1.94 4.50
N ILE A 195 13.14 3.05 4.12
CA ILE A 195 12.38 3.16 2.85
C ILE A 195 13.25 2.88 1.60
N ASN A 196 14.56 3.02 1.69
CA ASN A 196 15.51 2.63 0.64
C ASN A 196 15.89 1.14 0.68
N GLY A 197 15.30 0.35 1.57
CA GLY A 197 15.52 -1.08 1.75
C GLY A 197 16.76 -1.43 2.58
N ALA A 198 17.44 -0.45 3.19
CA ALA A 198 18.63 -0.70 4.01
C ALA A 198 18.27 -1.24 5.41
N HIS A 199 19.20 -1.98 6.00
CA HIS A 199 19.16 -2.47 7.38
C HIS A 199 17.88 -3.24 7.76
N PRO A 200 17.48 -4.29 6.99
CA PRO A 200 16.32 -5.07 7.36
C PRO A 200 16.52 -5.79 8.69
N SER A 201 15.53 -5.71 9.55
CA SER A 201 15.50 -6.37 10.85
C SER A 201 14.15 -7.05 11.05
N ARG A 202 14.15 -8.17 11.78
CA ARG A 202 12.92 -8.85 12.18
C ARG A 202 12.27 -8.07 13.32
N CYS A 203 10.96 -7.90 13.24
CA CYS A 203 10.13 -7.38 14.31
C CYS A 203 9.31 -8.54 14.91
N CYS A 204 9.03 -8.42 16.19
CA CYS A 204 8.35 -9.46 16.97
C CYS A 204 6.96 -9.76 16.47
#